data_394e2774af9039bf60c91a6a67b291b3
#
_entry.id   394e2774af9039bf60c91a6a67b291b3
#
_cell.length_a   1.000
_cell.length_b   1.000
_cell.length_c   1.000
_cell.angle_alpha   90.00
_cell.angle_beta   90.00
_cell.angle_gamma   90.00
#
_symmetry.space_group_name_H-M   'P 1'
#
loop_
_entity.id
_entity.type
_entity.pdbx_description
1 polymer ?
#
loop_
_entity_poly.entity_id
_entity_poly.type
_entity_poly.pdbx_seq_one_letter_code
_entity_poly.pdbx_strand_id
1 'polypeptide(L)'
;MILVDTNVFVDVIHQDPIWLDWSLRALNKTKSQQIVTNFVVYAELHTHNTAGPHIDAFLQKLGVQVLDLTRPAAQLAANAFRSYRQRSGTKTGVLPDFFIGAHAQAEGYKLLTRDAGRYRSYFPDIDLISP
;
A
#
# COMPACT_ATOMS: atom_id res chain seq x y z
N MET A 1 -4.71 5.73 11.86
CA MET A 1 -5.05 5.56 10.43
C MET A 1 -4.40 4.31 9.88
N ILE A 2 -5.05 3.70 8.89
CA ILE A 2 -4.55 2.50 8.21
C ILE A 2 -4.30 2.85 6.75
N LEU A 3 -3.06 2.74 6.32
CA LEU A 3 -2.67 2.86 4.90
C LEU A 3 -2.88 1.51 4.23
N VAL A 4 -3.58 1.50 3.11
CA VAL A 4 -3.89 0.26 2.36
C VAL A 4 -3.01 0.18 1.13
N ASP A 5 -2.33 -0.96 1.00
CA ASP A 5 -1.46 -1.27 -0.14
C ASP A 5 -2.27 -1.59 -1.40
N THR A 6 -1.66 -1.39 -2.55
CA THR A 6 -2.25 -1.61 -3.87
C THR A 6 -2.84 -3.01 -4.02
N ASN A 7 -2.12 -4.04 -3.55
CA ASN A 7 -2.54 -5.43 -3.75
C ASN A 7 -3.91 -5.74 -3.14
N VAL A 8 -4.25 -5.12 -2.03
CA VAL A 8 -5.54 -5.32 -1.37
C VAL A 8 -6.69 -4.80 -2.23
N PHE A 9 -6.53 -3.61 -2.81
CA PHE A 9 -7.54 -3.04 -3.71
C PHE A 9 -7.64 -3.84 -5.02
N VAL A 10 -6.51 -4.23 -5.58
CA VAL A 10 -6.47 -5.02 -6.83
C VAL A 10 -7.18 -6.35 -6.66
N ASP A 11 -7.00 -7.02 -5.52
CA ASP A 11 -7.70 -8.26 -5.21
C ASP A 11 -9.22 -8.10 -5.28
N VAL A 12 -9.72 -6.97 -4.80
CA VAL A 12 -11.17 -6.67 -4.81
C VAL A 12 -11.64 -6.29 -6.22
N ILE A 13 -10.90 -5.42 -6.90
CA ILE A 13 -11.26 -4.95 -8.25
C ILE A 13 -11.31 -6.11 -9.24
N HIS A 14 -10.30 -6.96 -9.22
CA HIS A 14 -10.17 -8.09 -10.15
C HIS A 14 -10.83 -9.37 -9.63
N GLN A 15 -11.43 -9.34 -8.44
CA GLN A 15 -12.05 -10.51 -7.82
C GLN A 15 -11.09 -11.70 -7.79
N ASP A 16 -9.90 -11.48 -7.22
CA ASP A 16 -8.84 -12.48 -7.18
C ASP A 16 -9.36 -13.80 -6.56
N PRO A 17 -9.22 -14.94 -7.25
CA PRO A 17 -9.79 -16.20 -6.78
C PRO A 17 -9.17 -16.72 -5.48
N ILE A 18 -7.98 -16.28 -5.13
CA ILE A 18 -7.28 -16.70 -3.91
C ILE A 18 -7.47 -15.68 -2.78
N TRP A 19 -7.35 -14.37 -3.08
CA TRP A 19 -7.20 -13.33 -2.07
C TRP A 19 -8.44 -12.45 -1.86
N LEU A 20 -9.46 -12.54 -2.71
CA LEU A 20 -10.65 -11.68 -2.60
C LEU A 20 -11.26 -11.72 -1.21
N ASP A 21 -11.49 -12.91 -0.67
CA ASP A 21 -12.15 -13.07 0.63
C ASP A 21 -11.31 -12.48 1.76
N TRP A 22 -10.00 -12.72 1.74
CA TRP A 22 -9.11 -12.16 2.76
C TRP A 22 -9.10 -10.62 2.69
N SER A 23 -8.92 -10.06 1.50
CA SER A 23 -8.84 -8.62 1.30
C SER A 23 -10.14 -7.92 1.67
N LEU A 24 -11.29 -8.48 1.31
CA LEU A 24 -12.60 -7.94 1.73
C LEU A 24 -12.78 -7.98 3.24
N ARG A 25 -12.44 -9.09 3.88
CA ARG A 25 -12.54 -9.22 5.34
C ARG A 25 -11.62 -8.24 6.05
N ALA A 26 -10.38 -8.08 5.55
CA ALA A 26 -9.43 -7.14 6.11
C ALA A 26 -9.95 -5.71 6.03
N LEU A 27 -10.44 -5.28 4.85
CA LEU A 27 -11.03 -3.96 4.67
C LEU A 27 -12.26 -3.75 5.59
N ASN A 28 -13.11 -4.75 5.73
CA ASN A 28 -14.28 -4.66 6.59
C ASN A 28 -13.90 -4.51 8.07
N LYS A 29 -12.89 -5.24 8.53
CA LYS A 29 -12.41 -5.15 9.92
C LYS A 29 -11.82 -3.79 10.25
N THR A 30 -11.29 -3.08 9.24
CA THR A 30 -10.66 -1.77 9.44
C THR A 30 -11.63 -0.60 9.31
N LYS A 31 -12.91 -0.85 8.98
CA LYS A 31 -13.92 0.21 8.77
C LYS A 31 -14.16 1.14 9.96
N SER A 32 -13.90 0.66 11.17
CA SER A 32 -14.01 1.48 12.39
C SER A 32 -12.85 2.49 12.54
N GLN A 33 -11.79 2.33 11.74
CA GLN A 33 -10.64 3.21 11.71
C GLN A 33 -10.63 3.99 10.39
N GLN A 34 -9.91 5.09 10.36
CA GLN A 34 -9.76 5.85 9.13
C GLN A 34 -8.85 5.10 8.15
N ILE A 35 -9.38 4.79 6.98
CA ILE A 35 -8.66 4.10 5.91
C ILE A 35 -8.15 5.15 4.94
N VAL A 36 -6.85 5.10 4.64
CA VAL A 36 -6.20 6.02 3.72
C VAL A 36 -5.36 5.24 2.70
N THR A 37 -5.01 5.90 1.64
CA THR A 37 -3.98 5.45 0.69
C THR A 37 -3.21 6.68 0.21
N ASN A 38 -2.31 6.51 -0.76
CA ASN A 38 -1.51 7.62 -1.26
C ASN A 38 -1.46 7.67 -2.78
N PHE A 39 -0.83 8.70 -3.33
CA PHE A 39 -0.72 8.88 -4.77
C PHE A 39 0.05 7.77 -5.48
N VAL A 40 0.96 7.09 -4.79
CA VAL A 40 1.68 5.94 -5.39
C VAL A 40 0.73 4.79 -5.63
N VAL A 41 -0.07 4.42 -4.62
CA VAL A 41 -1.12 3.41 -4.77
C VAL A 41 -2.15 3.85 -5.80
N TYR A 42 -2.56 5.11 -5.75
CA TYR A 42 -3.52 5.68 -6.71
C TYR A 42 -3.02 5.51 -8.15
N ALA A 43 -1.75 5.83 -8.41
CA ALA A 43 -1.14 5.65 -9.72
C ALA A 43 -1.11 4.17 -10.13
N GLU A 44 -0.71 3.28 -9.23
CA GLU A 44 -0.67 1.85 -9.51
C GLU A 44 -2.06 1.29 -9.84
N LEU A 45 -3.10 1.73 -9.13
CA LEU A 45 -4.47 1.31 -9.41
C LEU A 45 -4.90 1.66 -10.83
N HIS A 46 -4.45 2.81 -11.36
CA HIS A 46 -4.74 3.20 -12.73
C HIS A 46 -4.01 2.33 -13.75
N THR A 47 -2.82 1.85 -13.42
CA THR A 47 -2.08 0.94 -14.32
C THR A 47 -2.67 -0.47 -14.33
N HIS A 48 -3.27 -0.91 -13.22
CA HIS A 48 -3.92 -2.22 -13.11
C HIS A 48 -5.37 -2.24 -13.59
N ASN A 49 -5.99 -1.07 -13.75
CA ASN A 49 -7.41 -0.97 -14.07
C ASN A 49 -7.62 -0.84 -15.58
N THR A 50 -7.62 -1.97 -16.30
CA THR A 50 -7.81 -1.99 -17.75
C THR A 50 -9.27 -2.01 -18.19
N ALA A 51 -10.18 -2.51 -17.35
CA ALA A 51 -11.61 -2.63 -17.64
C ALA A 51 -12.47 -2.67 -16.37
N GLY A 52 -11.98 -2.12 -15.29
CA GLY A 52 -12.65 -2.14 -13.99
C GLY A 52 -13.44 -0.88 -13.68
N PRO A 53 -13.96 -0.76 -12.46
CA PRO A 53 -14.69 0.42 -12.03
C PRO A 53 -13.81 1.66 -12.03
N HIS A 54 -14.45 2.83 -12.08
CA HIS A 54 -13.76 4.10 -11.92
C HIS A 54 -13.05 4.12 -10.56
N ILE A 55 -11.74 4.39 -10.54
CA ILE A 55 -10.94 4.30 -9.32
C ILE A 55 -11.44 5.27 -8.24
N ASP A 56 -11.73 6.51 -8.61
CA ASP A 56 -12.22 7.50 -7.64
C ASP A 56 -13.54 7.06 -7.00
N ALA A 57 -14.48 6.57 -7.79
CA ALA A 57 -15.77 6.09 -7.31
C ALA A 57 -15.58 4.85 -6.40
N PHE A 58 -14.67 3.96 -6.77
CA PHE A 58 -14.34 2.77 -5.99
C PHE A 58 -13.77 3.14 -4.61
N LEU A 59 -12.77 4.03 -4.57
CA LEU A 59 -12.16 4.49 -3.32
C LEU A 59 -13.17 5.25 -2.45
N GLN A 60 -13.97 6.11 -3.06
CA GLN A 60 -15.01 6.85 -2.35
C GLN A 60 -16.04 5.92 -1.71
N LYS A 61 -16.46 4.89 -2.43
CA LYS A 61 -17.41 3.89 -1.92
C LYS A 61 -16.86 3.13 -0.72
N LEU A 62 -15.55 2.90 -0.69
CA LEU A 62 -14.88 2.26 0.44
C LEU A 62 -14.58 3.24 1.59
N GLY A 63 -14.78 4.53 1.40
CA GLY A 63 -14.44 5.56 2.38
C GLY A 63 -12.94 5.80 2.50
N VAL A 64 -12.17 5.56 1.45
CA VAL A 64 -10.71 5.70 1.43
C VAL A 64 -10.34 7.11 0.99
N GLN A 65 -9.52 7.79 1.80
CA GLN A 65 -8.94 9.08 1.48
C GLN A 65 -7.57 8.90 0.83
N VAL A 66 -7.30 9.60 -0.27
CA VAL A 66 -6.00 9.60 -0.95
C VAL A 66 -5.16 10.76 -0.42
N LEU A 67 -3.99 10.44 0.14
CA LEU A 67 -3.09 11.42 0.77
C LEU A 67 -1.89 11.72 -0.10
N ASP A 68 -1.36 12.93 0.05
CA ASP A 68 -0.06 13.32 -0.50
C ASP A 68 1.06 12.61 0.26
N LEU A 69 2.17 12.35 -0.41
CA LEU A 69 3.40 11.93 0.26
C LEU A 69 4.03 13.12 0.98
N THR A 70 4.52 12.85 2.18
CA THR A 70 5.24 13.86 2.97
C THR A 70 6.74 13.86 2.65
N ARG A 71 7.43 14.95 2.98
CA ARG A 71 8.90 15.00 2.85
C ARG A 71 9.59 13.93 3.68
N PRO A 72 9.23 13.71 4.97
CA PRO A 72 9.81 12.61 5.74
C PRO A 72 9.61 11.25 5.10
N ALA A 73 8.44 10.98 4.53
CA ALA A 73 8.17 9.74 3.80
C ALA A 73 9.10 9.60 2.60
N ALA A 74 9.28 10.66 1.81
CA ALA A 74 10.15 10.64 0.65
C ALA A 74 11.61 10.38 1.04
N GLN A 75 12.10 10.98 2.12
CA GLN A 75 13.46 10.76 2.63
C GLN A 75 13.67 9.32 3.10
N LEU A 76 12.71 8.77 3.84
CA LEU A 76 12.77 7.36 4.26
C LEU A 76 12.76 6.40 3.07
N ALA A 77 11.94 6.69 2.05
CA ALA A 77 11.89 5.89 0.83
C ALA A 77 13.25 5.89 0.10
N ALA A 78 13.88 7.06 -0.02
CA ALA A 78 15.20 7.19 -0.64
C ALA A 78 16.25 6.39 0.13
N ASN A 79 16.26 6.47 1.45
CA ASN A 79 17.20 5.74 2.29
C ASN A 79 17.02 4.22 2.17
N ALA A 80 15.77 3.76 2.20
CA ALA A 80 15.45 2.34 2.06
C ALA A 80 15.84 1.81 0.67
N PHE A 81 15.58 2.58 -0.39
CA PHE A 81 15.95 2.20 -1.74
C PHE A 81 17.47 2.14 -1.91
N ARG A 82 18.21 3.08 -1.32
CA ARG A 82 19.66 3.05 -1.33
C ARG A 82 20.20 1.81 -0.61
N SER A 83 19.65 1.48 0.55
CA SER A 83 19.99 0.26 1.28
C SER A 83 19.71 -1.00 0.45
N TYR A 84 18.56 -1.04 -0.23
CA TYR A 84 18.22 -2.13 -1.14
C TYR A 84 19.27 -2.30 -2.25
N ARG A 85 19.70 -1.20 -2.88
CA ARG A 85 20.76 -1.22 -3.92
C ARG A 85 22.09 -1.68 -3.36
N GLN A 86 22.47 -1.23 -2.16
CA GLN A 86 23.71 -1.64 -1.50
C GLN A 86 23.73 -3.13 -1.15
N ARG A 87 22.55 -3.75 -0.94
CA ARG A 87 22.42 -5.19 -0.73
C ARG A 87 22.31 -5.98 -2.04
N SER A 88 22.79 -5.41 -3.14
CA SER A 88 22.76 -5.99 -4.49
C SER A 88 21.34 -6.16 -5.05
N GLY A 89 20.41 -5.35 -4.64
CA GLY A 89 19.06 -5.32 -5.21
C GLY A 89 19.09 -4.82 -6.66
N THR A 90 18.49 -5.57 -7.57
CA THR A 90 18.51 -5.28 -9.01
C THR A 90 17.16 -4.93 -9.61
N LYS A 91 16.06 -5.21 -8.91
CA LYS A 91 14.71 -4.93 -9.39
C LYS A 91 14.46 -3.43 -9.43
N THR A 92 13.83 -2.93 -10.49
CA THR A 92 13.45 -1.52 -10.63
C THR A 92 12.01 -1.27 -10.21
N GLY A 93 11.12 -2.26 -10.31
CA GLY A 93 9.71 -2.15 -9.97
C GLY A 93 9.39 -2.14 -8.48
N VAL A 94 10.40 -2.07 -7.60
CA VAL A 94 10.21 -2.09 -6.14
C VAL A 94 10.05 -0.71 -5.52
N LEU A 95 10.37 0.35 -6.25
CA LEU A 95 10.34 1.72 -5.72
C LEU A 95 8.96 2.13 -5.19
N PRO A 96 7.83 1.77 -5.82
CA PRO A 96 6.51 2.05 -5.24
C PRO A 96 6.34 1.48 -3.83
N ASP A 97 6.78 0.26 -3.57
CA ASP A 97 6.69 -0.37 -2.25
C ASP A 97 7.48 0.42 -1.21
N PHE A 98 8.64 0.96 -1.58
CA PHE A 98 9.43 1.78 -0.68
C PHE A 98 8.72 3.09 -0.32
N PHE A 99 8.03 3.72 -1.26
CA PHE A 99 7.21 4.91 -0.96
C PHE A 99 6.02 4.57 -0.06
N ILE A 100 5.37 3.44 -0.29
CA ILE A 100 4.23 3.01 0.51
C ILE A 100 4.67 2.72 1.96
N GLY A 101 5.72 1.92 2.12
CA GLY A 101 6.26 1.58 3.44
C GLY A 101 6.79 2.81 4.18
N ALA A 102 7.53 3.66 3.50
CA ALA A 102 8.07 4.89 4.08
C ALA A 102 6.97 5.83 4.55
N HIS A 103 5.88 5.94 3.79
CA HIS A 103 4.74 6.78 4.16
C HIS A 103 4.10 6.28 5.46
N ALA A 104 3.85 4.98 5.54
CA ALA A 104 3.28 4.39 6.75
C ALA A 104 4.20 4.60 7.97
N GLN A 105 5.51 4.36 7.81
CA GLN A 105 6.46 4.53 8.91
C GLN A 105 6.60 5.99 9.34
N ALA A 106 6.76 6.91 8.40
CA ALA A 106 6.97 8.33 8.71
C ALA A 106 5.77 8.94 9.45
N GLU A 107 4.56 8.54 9.10
CA GLU A 107 3.34 9.11 9.67
C GLU A 107 2.74 8.25 10.80
N GLY A 108 3.36 7.12 11.13
CA GLY A 108 2.88 6.25 12.19
C GLY A 108 1.59 5.51 11.84
N TYR A 109 1.33 5.25 10.55
CA TYR A 109 0.17 4.49 10.12
C TYR A 109 0.43 3.00 10.20
N LYS A 110 -0.61 2.22 10.50
CA LYS A 110 -0.58 0.78 10.22
C LYS A 110 -0.64 0.57 8.71
N LEU A 111 -0.05 -0.49 8.22
CA LEU A 111 -0.07 -0.84 6.80
C LEU A 111 -0.86 -2.15 6.60
N LEU A 112 -1.93 -2.07 5.82
CA LEU A 112 -2.70 -3.23 5.40
C LEU A 112 -2.16 -3.72 4.05
N THR A 113 -1.57 -4.90 4.03
CA THR A 113 -0.98 -5.52 2.84
C THR A 113 -1.10 -7.03 2.91
N ARG A 114 -1.21 -7.70 1.79
CA ARG A 114 -1.11 -9.15 1.78
C ARG A 114 0.33 -9.67 1.53
N ASP A 115 1.25 -8.79 1.19
CA ASP A 115 2.65 -9.13 0.94
C ASP A 115 3.56 -8.34 1.88
N ALA A 116 3.82 -8.91 3.05
CA ALA A 116 4.52 -8.22 4.12
C ALA A 116 6.06 -8.32 4.03
N GLY A 117 6.60 -9.18 3.19
CA GLY A 117 8.03 -9.54 3.23
C GLY A 117 8.98 -8.37 3.12
N ARG A 118 8.83 -7.55 2.06
CA ARG A 118 9.71 -6.38 1.85
C ARG A 118 9.53 -5.32 2.93
N TYR A 119 8.29 -5.12 3.38
CA TYR A 119 8.02 -4.14 4.42
C TYR A 119 8.70 -4.52 5.73
N ARG A 120 8.69 -5.79 6.13
CA ARG A 120 9.39 -6.26 7.32
C ARG A 120 10.91 -6.04 7.21
N SER A 121 11.47 -6.22 6.03
CA SER A 121 12.91 -6.08 5.80
C SER A 121 13.40 -4.64 5.87
N TYR A 122 12.66 -3.69 5.31
CA TYR A 122 13.12 -2.30 5.16
C TYR A 122 12.41 -1.30 6.06
N PHE A 123 11.28 -1.70 6.65
CA PHE A 123 10.48 -0.85 7.55
C PHE A 123 10.01 -1.67 8.73
N PRO A 124 10.95 -2.15 9.59
CA PRO A 124 10.61 -3.10 10.67
C PRO A 124 9.72 -2.50 11.74
N ASP A 125 9.63 -1.16 11.82
CA ASP A 125 8.85 -0.47 12.85
C ASP A 125 7.37 -0.26 12.45
N ILE A 126 6.99 -0.64 11.23
CA ILE A 126 5.58 -0.53 10.82
C ILE A 126 4.76 -1.64 11.47
N ASP A 127 3.61 -1.27 12.01
CA ASP A 127 2.60 -2.21 12.44
C ASP A 127 1.83 -2.73 11.20
N LEU A 128 2.07 -4.00 10.85
CA LEU A 128 1.52 -4.61 9.64
C LEU A 128 0.23 -5.39 9.94
N ILE A 129 -0.78 -5.21 9.09
CA ILE A 129 -1.97 -6.05 9.03
C ILE A 129 -1.83 -6.91 7.77
N SER A 130 -1.52 -8.18 7.95
CA SER A 130 -1.25 -9.11 6.84
C SER A 130 -1.75 -10.51 7.18
N PRO A 131 -1.90 -11.39 6.15
CA PRO A 131 -2.30 -12.77 6.38
C PRO A 131 -1.28 -13.60 7.15
#